data_642d84549a6c18d8f084680d8896ab37
#
_entry.id   642d84549a6c18d8f084680d8896ab37
#
_cell.length_a   1.000
_cell.length_b   1.000
_cell.length_c   1.000
_cell.angle_alpha   90.00
_cell.angle_beta   90.00
_cell.angle_gamma   90.00
#
_symmetry.space_group_name_H-M   'P 1'
#
loop_
_entity.id
_entity.type
_entity.pdbx_description
1 polymer ?
#
loop_
_entity_poly.entity_id
_entity_poly.type
_entity_poly.pdbx_seq_one_letter_code
_entity_poly.pdbx_strand_id
1 'polypeptide(L)' 'MTSDARKKDTREKIELGGLIVKAGLRYEKRALLLGLLIDANRRIKGDDMERARLATIGAEAFGHDGE' A
#
# COMPACT_ATOMS: atom_id res chain seq x y z
N MET A 1 4.73 24.88 -11.60
CA MET A 1 3.96 24.75 -10.63
C MET A 1 3.14 23.57 -10.59
N THR A 2 2.04 23.58 -11.24
CA THR A 2 1.14 22.44 -11.21
C THR A 2 1.72 21.21 -11.86
N SER A 3 2.59 21.34 -12.85
CA SER A 3 3.14 20.16 -13.51
C SER A 3 4.06 19.35 -12.59
N ASP A 4 4.81 20.00 -11.73
CA ASP A 4 5.66 19.28 -10.78
C ASP A 4 4.83 18.53 -9.76
N ALA A 5 3.75 19.14 -9.28
CA ALA A 5 2.86 18.49 -8.34
C ALA A 5 2.18 17.29 -8.98
N ARG A 6 1.78 17.40 -10.24
CA ARG A 6 1.15 16.29 -10.97
C ARG A 6 2.14 15.14 -11.17
N LYS A 7 3.39 15.45 -11.50
CA LYS A 7 4.39 14.41 -11.71
C LYS A 7 4.66 13.65 -10.42
N LYS A 8 4.75 14.36 -9.31
CA LYS A 8 4.97 13.73 -8.02
C LYS A 8 3.78 12.84 -7.64
N ASP A 9 2.56 13.34 -7.82
CA ASP A 9 1.36 12.60 -7.51
C ASP A 9 1.26 11.33 -8.37
N THR A 10 1.56 11.44 -9.65
CA THR A 10 1.54 10.29 -10.56
C THR A 10 2.56 9.25 -10.14
N ARG A 11 3.77 9.68 -9.79
CA ARG A 11 4.81 8.76 -9.36
C ARG A 11 4.41 8.02 -8.09
N GLU A 12 3.83 8.72 -7.14
CA GLU A 12 3.36 8.09 -5.91
C GLU A 12 2.29 7.04 -6.19
N LYS A 13 1.37 7.35 -7.08
CA LYS A 13 0.31 6.39 -7.43
C LYS A 13 0.88 5.15 -8.10
N ILE A 14 1.88 5.31 -8.95
CA ILE A 14 2.54 4.18 -9.59
C ILE A 14 3.23 3.30 -8.55
N GLU A 15 3.91 3.92 -7.60
CA GLU A 15 4.58 3.17 -6.53
C GLU A 15 3.57 2.42 -5.67
N LEU A 16 2.47 3.06 -5.33
CA LEU A 16 1.43 2.43 -4.52
C LEU A 16 0.77 1.29 -5.27
N GLY A 17 0.56 1.46 -6.59
CA GLY A 17 0.04 0.38 -7.42
C GLY A 17 0.98 -0.82 -7.45
N GLY A 18 2.29 -0.55 -7.47
CA GLY A 18 3.30 -1.59 -7.41
C GLY A 18 3.22 -2.41 -6.12
N LEU A 19 2.91 -1.76 -5.00
CA LEU A 19 2.76 -2.46 -3.73
C LEU A 19 1.56 -3.41 -3.76
N ILE A 20 0.49 -3.02 -4.42
CA ILE A 20 -0.69 -3.86 -4.56
C ILE A 20 -0.36 -5.11 -5.37
N VAL A 21 0.39 -4.96 -6.45
CA VAL A 21 0.83 -6.08 -7.27
C VAL A 21 1.74 -7.00 -6.45
N LYS A 22 2.66 -6.41 -5.70
CA LYS A 22 3.59 -7.17 -4.86
C LYS A 22 2.84 -7.96 -3.78
N ALA A 23 1.74 -7.42 -3.29
CA ALA A 23 0.92 -8.10 -2.30
C ALA A 23 0.11 -9.27 -2.88
N GLY A 24 0.15 -9.45 -4.20
CA GLY A 24 -0.58 -10.54 -4.84
C GLY A 24 -2.03 -10.21 -5.15
N LEU A 25 -2.36 -8.92 -5.16
CA LEU A 25 -3.75 -8.48 -5.32
C LEU A 25 -4.03 -7.91 -6.72
N ARG A 26 -3.15 -8.19 -7.66
CA ARG A 26 -3.24 -7.60 -8.99
C ARG A 26 -4.57 -7.79 -9.70
N TYR A 27 -5.15 -8.96 -9.54
CA TYR A 27 -6.37 -9.31 -10.27
C TYR A 27 -7.63 -9.19 -9.45
N GLU A 28 -7.54 -8.62 -8.26
CA GLU A 28 -8.73 -8.42 -7.45
C GLU A 28 -9.57 -7.27 -7.96
N LYS A 29 -10.87 -7.33 -7.69
CA LYS A 29 -11.77 -6.26 -8.11
C LYS A 29 -11.44 -4.98 -7.36
N ARG A 30 -11.62 -3.86 -8.04
CA ARG A 30 -11.30 -2.56 -7.47
C ARG A 30 -12.07 -2.27 -6.20
N ALA A 31 -13.33 -2.68 -6.16
CA ALA A 31 -14.16 -2.46 -4.97
C ALA A 31 -13.60 -3.24 -3.77
N LEU A 32 -13.12 -4.46 -4.01
CA LEU A 32 -12.54 -5.27 -2.96
C LEU A 32 -11.24 -4.64 -2.47
N LEU A 33 -10.40 -4.18 -3.38
CA LEU A 33 -9.15 -3.53 -3.02
C LEU A 33 -9.39 -2.27 -2.18
N LEU A 34 -10.31 -1.44 -2.62
CA LEU A 34 -10.61 -0.22 -1.90
C LEU A 34 -11.16 -0.53 -0.51
N GLY A 35 -12.09 -1.48 -0.44
CA GLY A 35 -12.67 -1.89 0.85
C GLY A 35 -11.61 -2.43 1.80
N LEU A 36 -10.71 -3.25 1.30
CA LEU A 36 -9.64 -3.81 2.08
C LEU A 36 -8.75 -2.71 2.67
N LEU A 37 -8.38 -1.74 1.84
CA LEU A 37 -7.52 -0.65 2.26
C LEU A 37 -8.22 0.28 3.25
N ILE A 38 -9.49 0.55 3.03
CA ILE A 38 -10.27 1.38 3.96
C ILE A 38 -10.38 0.68 5.31
N ASP A 39 -10.68 -0.60 5.31
CA ASP A 39 -10.79 -1.38 6.53
C ASP A 39 -9.47 -1.40 7.30
N ALA A 40 -8.38 -1.65 6.59
CA ALA A 40 -7.06 -1.65 7.20
C ALA A 40 -6.72 -0.28 7.78
N ASN A 41 -7.06 0.78 7.06
CA ASN A 41 -6.81 2.14 7.53
C ASN A 41 -7.54 2.43 8.84
N ARG A 42 -8.78 1.97 8.95
CA ARG A 42 -9.55 2.14 10.18
C ARG A 42 -8.92 1.39 11.35
N ARG A 43 -8.43 0.19 11.09
CA ARG A 43 -7.81 -0.62 12.13
C ARG A 43 -6.52 -0.01 12.66
N ILE A 44 -5.64 0.44 11.75
CA ILE A 44 -4.35 0.94 12.18
C ILE A 44 -4.43 2.30 12.85
N LYS A 45 -5.50 3.05 12.63
CA LYS A 45 -5.65 4.36 13.27
C LYS A 45 -5.85 4.25 14.77
N GLY A 46 -6.46 3.16 15.23
CA GLY A 46 -6.72 3.00 16.64
C GLY A 46 -5.90 1.92 17.30
N ASP A 47 -4.94 1.31 16.59
CA ASP A 47 -4.23 0.15 17.10
C ASP A 47 -2.79 0.16 16.60
N ASP A 48 -1.88 0.61 17.49
CA ASP A 48 -0.46 0.68 17.14
C ASP A 48 0.15 -0.70 16.96
N MET A 49 -0.37 -1.71 17.63
CA MET A 49 0.12 -3.08 17.50
C MET A 49 -0.21 -3.63 16.12
N GLU A 50 -1.41 -3.34 15.64
CA GLU A 50 -1.80 -3.78 14.31
C GLU A 50 -0.96 -3.09 13.24
N ARG A 51 -0.71 -1.80 13.43
CA ARG A 51 0.17 -1.06 12.52
C ARG A 51 1.56 -1.68 12.47
N ALA A 52 2.12 -2.01 13.62
CA ALA A 52 3.44 -2.60 13.71
C ALA A 52 3.47 -3.99 13.07
N ARG A 53 2.43 -4.79 13.29
CA ARG A 53 2.32 -6.11 12.71
C ARG A 53 2.34 -6.05 11.18
N LEU A 54 1.53 -5.16 10.62
CA LEU A 54 1.46 -5.00 9.17
C LEU A 54 2.76 -4.45 8.59
N ALA A 55 3.40 -3.53 9.30
CA ALA A 55 4.68 -2.99 8.87
C ALA A 55 5.75 -4.07 8.83
N THR A 56 5.73 -4.99 9.79
CA THR A 56 6.67 -6.11 9.82
C THR A 56 6.46 -7.05 8.64
N ILE A 57 5.20 -7.35 8.34
CA ILE A 57 4.88 -8.21 7.19
C ILE A 57 5.40 -7.57 5.90
N GLY A 58 5.18 -6.26 5.75
CA GLY A 58 5.65 -5.55 4.57
C GLY A 58 7.15 -5.51 4.45
N ALA A 59 7.83 -5.27 5.57
CA ALA A 59 9.29 -5.22 5.59
C ALA A 59 9.88 -6.58 5.20
N GLU A 60 9.29 -7.65 5.69
CA GLU A 60 9.74 -9.00 5.33
C GLU A 60 9.55 -9.28 3.85
N ALA A 61 8.45 -8.82 3.28
CA ALA A 61 8.19 -9.00 1.86
C ALA A 61 9.23 -8.26 1.01
N PHE A 62 9.60 -7.05 1.43
CA PHE A 62 10.65 -6.31 0.73
C PHE A 62 12.01 -6.99 0.87
N GLY A 63 12.29 -7.55 2.02
CA GLY A 63 13.55 -8.26 2.23
C GLY A 63 13.70 -9.45 1.32
N HIS A 64 12.61 -10.14 1.03
CA HIS A 64 12.64 -11.31 0.15
C HIS A 64 12.96 -10.95 -1.29
N ASP A 65 12.82 -9.69 -1.67
CA ASP A 65 13.12 -9.26 -3.02
C ASP A 65 14.55 -8.75 -3.16
N GLY A 66 15.38 -9.01 -2.18
CA GLY A 66 16.77 -8.60 -2.23
C GLY A 66 17.02 -7.18 -1.80
N GLU A 67 16.07 -6.60 -1.14
CA GLU A 67 16.22 -5.24 -0.62
C GLU A 67 17.13 -5.16 0.61
#